data_dc12cad80c54d7bb27a2289e015c7f7b
#
_entry.id   dc12cad80c54d7bb27a2289e015c7f7b
#
_cell.length_a   1.000
_cell.length_b   1.000
_cell.length_c   1.000
_cell.angle_alpha   90.00
_cell.angle_beta   90.00
_cell.angle_gamma   90.00
#
_symmetry.space_group_name_H-M   'P 1'
#
loop_
_entity.id
_entity.type
_entity.pdbx_description
1 polymer ?
#
loop_
_entity_poly.entity_id
_entity_poly.type
_entity_poly.pdbx_seq_one_letter_code
_entity_poly.pdbx_strand_id
1 'polypeptide(L)'
;RQRQMCIRDSIYTDPSENNARDSKPPLVCWAVDEIFTHTGDTAFVAEIYPQLLSYYKWWYEKRDHNRNGMCEYGATDGTLEAAAWESGMDNAIRFDGAVMLKNEGYEDAWSMDQESVDLNAYLALECKLLKKFSSLLKIPFDAPDYSSQVADYFFDKNINFFCDRRLKDGSFIEEPGCEAYTPLWTRIATQAQVDSMLPMLQDTAKFSTYI
;
A
#
# COMPACT_ATOMS: atom_id res chain seq x y z
N ARG A 1 -0.58 -27.15 -14.27
CA ARG A 1 -1.34 -25.89 -14.39
C ARG A 1 -0.79 -25.01 -13.27
N GLN A 2 0.08 -24.06 -13.60
CA GLN A 2 0.44 -22.98 -12.72
C GLN A 2 -0.87 -22.24 -12.38
N ARG A 3 -1.32 -22.33 -11.14
CA ARG A 3 -2.19 -21.31 -10.58
C ARG A 3 -1.32 -20.05 -10.51
N GLN A 4 -1.46 -19.18 -11.50
CA GLN A 4 -1.15 -17.78 -11.27
C GLN A 4 -1.98 -17.40 -10.05
N MET A 5 -1.33 -17.24 -8.91
CA MET A 5 -1.94 -16.47 -7.84
C MET A 5 -2.11 -15.08 -8.43
N CYS A 6 -3.33 -14.75 -8.70
CA CYS A 6 -3.67 -13.54 -9.39
C CYS A 6 -3.31 -12.37 -8.51
N ILE A 7 -2.29 -11.65 -8.92
CA ILE A 7 -2.09 -10.23 -8.62
C ILE A 7 -3.38 -9.45 -9.01
N ARG A 8 -4.22 -10.05 -9.83
CA ARG A 8 -5.54 -9.59 -10.26
C ARG A 8 -6.56 -10.49 -9.59
N ASP A 9 -6.94 -10.14 -8.37
CA ASP A 9 -7.90 -10.94 -7.65
C ASP A 9 -9.28 -10.71 -8.24
N SER A 10 -9.88 -11.76 -8.76
CA SER A 10 -11.22 -11.72 -9.28
C SER A 10 -12.12 -12.54 -8.37
N ILE A 11 -13.15 -11.91 -7.86
CA ILE A 11 -14.25 -12.56 -7.17
C ILE A 11 -15.24 -13.19 -8.15
N TYR A 12 -15.05 -12.99 -9.45
CA TYR A 12 -15.93 -13.52 -10.50
C TYR A 12 -15.58 -14.99 -10.81
N THR A 13 -16.59 -15.79 -11.02
CA THR A 13 -16.44 -17.21 -11.36
C THR A 13 -16.18 -17.41 -12.86
N ASP A 14 -16.57 -16.45 -13.70
CA ASP A 14 -16.30 -16.43 -15.12
C ASP A 14 -15.03 -15.63 -15.43
N PRO A 15 -13.99 -16.24 -16.04
CA PRO A 15 -12.78 -15.52 -16.40
C PRO A 15 -12.98 -14.33 -17.35
N SER A 16 -14.07 -14.29 -18.12
CA SER A 16 -14.42 -13.17 -19.01
C SER A 16 -14.89 -11.93 -18.23
N GLU A 17 -15.32 -12.11 -16.98
CA GLU A 17 -15.78 -11.03 -16.09
C GLU A 17 -14.69 -10.53 -15.15
N ASN A 18 -13.48 -11.09 -15.23
CA ASN A 18 -12.37 -10.68 -14.36
C ASN A 18 -12.02 -9.21 -14.55
N ASN A 19 -12.07 -8.44 -13.47
CA ASN A 19 -11.52 -7.10 -13.47
C ASN A 19 -9.98 -7.19 -13.48
N ALA A 20 -9.39 -6.83 -14.61
CA ALA A 20 -7.94 -6.80 -14.79
C ALA A 20 -7.39 -5.37 -14.76
N ARG A 21 -8.21 -4.37 -14.41
CA ARG A 21 -7.88 -2.95 -14.46
C ARG A 21 -7.03 -2.50 -13.27
N ASP A 22 -7.24 -3.10 -12.12
CA ASP A 22 -6.63 -2.72 -10.86
C ASP A 22 -6.21 -3.95 -10.04
N SER A 23 -5.28 -3.75 -9.11
CA SER A 23 -4.95 -4.67 -8.03
C SER A 23 -5.78 -4.34 -6.77
N LYS A 24 -5.31 -4.72 -5.59
CA LYS A 24 -5.90 -4.35 -4.30
C LYS A 24 -4.77 -4.02 -3.32
N PRO A 25 -5.05 -3.27 -2.24
CA PRO A 25 -4.02 -2.93 -1.25
C PRO A 25 -3.21 -4.14 -0.79
N PRO A 26 -1.87 -4.00 -0.62
CA PRO A 26 -1.00 -5.12 -0.30
C PRO A 26 -1.12 -5.52 1.18
N LEU A 27 -2.04 -6.44 1.46
CA LEU A 27 -2.35 -6.96 2.80
C LEU A 27 -2.19 -8.48 2.89
N VAL A 28 -1.63 -9.11 1.85
CA VAL A 28 -1.58 -10.57 1.76
C VAL A 28 -0.59 -11.19 2.74
N CYS A 29 0.57 -10.56 3.00
CA CYS A 29 1.50 -11.06 4.01
C CYS A 29 0.92 -10.95 5.41
N TRP A 30 0.16 -9.89 5.70
CA TRP A 30 -0.56 -9.79 6.97
C TRP A 30 -1.55 -10.94 7.14
N ALA A 31 -2.37 -11.25 6.14
CA ALA A 31 -3.31 -12.37 6.20
C ALA A 31 -2.59 -13.72 6.40
N VAL A 32 -1.46 -13.94 5.72
CA VAL A 32 -0.62 -15.14 5.90
C VAL A 32 -0.02 -15.19 7.31
N ASP A 33 0.39 -14.05 7.87
CA ASP A 33 0.94 -13.98 9.23
C ASP A 33 -0.11 -14.31 10.29
N GLU A 34 -1.35 -13.86 10.11
CA GLU A 34 -2.48 -14.22 10.97
C GLU A 34 -2.75 -15.74 10.90
N ILE A 35 -2.79 -16.33 9.72
CA ILE A 35 -2.95 -17.79 9.56
C ILE A 35 -1.80 -18.53 10.27
N PHE A 36 -0.55 -18.12 9.99
CA PHE A 36 0.63 -18.75 10.58
C PHE A 36 0.64 -18.63 12.11
N THR A 37 0.25 -17.48 12.65
CA THR A 37 0.20 -17.24 14.10
C THR A 37 -0.80 -18.18 14.79
N HIS A 38 -1.91 -18.52 14.14
CA HIS A 38 -2.91 -19.43 14.68
C HIS A 38 -2.63 -20.92 14.45
N THR A 39 -1.92 -21.25 13.37
CA THR A 39 -1.73 -22.64 12.95
C THR A 39 -0.32 -23.19 13.21
N GLY A 40 0.68 -22.31 13.21
CA GLY A 40 2.11 -22.69 13.22
C GLY A 40 2.57 -23.39 11.93
N ASP A 41 1.76 -23.36 10.86
CA ASP A 41 2.03 -24.10 9.62
C ASP A 41 3.14 -23.44 8.80
N THR A 42 4.37 -23.85 9.07
CA THR A 42 5.56 -23.41 8.33
C THR A 42 5.58 -23.94 6.87
N ALA A 43 4.95 -25.09 6.62
CA ALA A 43 4.91 -25.64 5.27
C ALA A 43 4.04 -24.78 4.35
N PHE A 44 2.89 -24.29 4.86
CA PHE A 44 2.06 -23.31 4.16
C PHE A 44 2.83 -22.01 3.85
N VAL A 45 3.56 -21.47 4.85
CA VAL A 45 4.39 -20.27 4.63
C VAL A 45 5.46 -20.52 3.55
N ALA A 46 6.12 -21.69 3.57
CA ALA A 46 7.13 -22.04 2.56
C ALA A 46 6.55 -22.16 1.15
N GLU A 47 5.35 -22.70 1.01
CA GLU A 47 4.65 -22.85 -0.28
C GLU A 47 4.28 -21.48 -0.89
N ILE A 48 3.81 -20.53 -0.06
CA ILE A 48 3.27 -19.26 -0.55
C ILE A 48 4.33 -18.14 -0.64
N TYR A 49 5.44 -18.25 0.08
CA TYR A 49 6.45 -17.18 0.18
C TYR A 49 6.97 -16.67 -1.18
N PRO A 50 7.26 -17.51 -2.20
CA PRO A 50 7.72 -16.99 -3.49
C PRO A 50 6.70 -16.06 -4.17
N GLN A 51 5.40 -16.37 -4.03
CA GLN A 51 4.32 -15.57 -4.60
C GLN A 51 4.15 -14.25 -3.85
N LEU A 52 4.26 -14.27 -2.51
CA LEU A 52 4.24 -13.07 -1.68
C LEU A 52 5.39 -12.13 -2.07
N LEU A 53 6.60 -12.68 -2.22
CA LEU A 53 7.77 -11.90 -2.61
C LEU A 53 7.64 -11.32 -4.02
N SER A 54 7.07 -12.08 -4.95
CA SER A 54 6.79 -11.62 -6.33
C SER A 54 5.77 -10.48 -6.34
N TYR A 55 4.69 -10.62 -5.57
CA TYR A 55 3.66 -9.57 -5.44
C TYR A 55 4.21 -8.29 -4.83
N TYR A 56 5.03 -8.40 -3.78
CA TYR A 56 5.70 -7.26 -3.17
C TYR A 56 6.62 -6.52 -4.16
N LYS A 57 7.46 -7.27 -4.92
CA LYS A 57 8.34 -6.69 -5.95
C LYS A 57 7.56 -6.00 -7.06
N TRP A 58 6.40 -6.55 -7.44
CA TRP A 58 5.54 -5.99 -8.47
C TRP A 58 5.11 -4.55 -8.19
N TRP A 59 4.86 -4.19 -6.93
CA TRP A 59 4.51 -2.82 -6.56
C TRP A 59 5.62 -1.85 -6.95
N TYR A 60 6.86 -2.12 -6.60
CA TYR A 60 8.01 -1.27 -6.97
C TYR A 60 8.32 -1.30 -8.45
N GLU A 61 7.98 -2.36 -9.15
CA GLU A 61 8.16 -2.48 -10.59
C GLU A 61 7.11 -1.71 -11.39
N LYS A 62 5.82 -1.75 -10.95
CA LYS A 62 4.67 -1.28 -11.71
C LYS A 62 3.99 -0.04 -11.13
N ARG A 63 4.32 0.36 -9.91
CA ARG A 63 3.64 1.39 -9.13
C ARG A 63 4.60 2.37 -8.43
N ASP A 64 5.84 2.45 -8.86
CA ASP A 64 6.86 3.42 -8.44
C ASP A 64 7.29 4.20 -9.69
N HIS A 65 6.51 5.22 -10.05
CA HIS A 65 6.65 5.96 -11.30
C HIS A 65 8.01 6.65 -11.43
N ASN A 66 8.45 7.32 -10.36
CA ASN A 66 9.70 8.07 -10.33
C ASN A 66 10.88 7.26 -9.78
N ARG A 67 10.66 6.00 -9.39
CA ARG A 67 11.66 5.06 -8.86
C ARG A 67 12.38 5.56 -7.61
N ASN A 68 11.66 6.26 -6.74
CA ASN A 68 12.19 6.74 -5.47
C ASN A 68 11.93 5.79 -4.29
N GLY A 69 11.19 4.70 -4.52
CA GLY A 69 10.84 3.69 -3.52
C GLY A 69 9.56 4.01 -2.75
N MET A 70 8.80 5.02 -3.19
CA MET A 70 7.46 5.32 -2.69
C MET A 70 6.47 5.06 -3.82
N CYS A 71 5.51 4.18 -3.59
CA CYS A 71 4.58 3.73 -4.61
C CYS A 71 3.32 4.60 -4.67
N GLU A 72 2.71 4.63 -5.86
CA GLU A 72 1.43 5.25 -6.16
C GLU A 72 0.37 4.17 -6.43
N TYR A 73 -0.90 4.44 -6.15
CA TYR A 73 -1.99 3.64 -6.70
C TYR A 73 -2.10 3.86 -8.20
N GLY A 74 -2.55 2.84 -8.92
CA GLY A 74 -2.54 2.88 -10.36
C GLY A 74 -3.54 1.95 -11.03
N ALA A 75 -3.42 1.84 -12.35
CA ALA A 75 -4.31 1.03 -13.16
C ALA A 75 -3.57 0.43 -14.36
N THR A 76 -4.14 -0.61 -14.96
CA THR A 76 -3.61 -1.19 -16.20
C THR A 76 -4.16 -0.47 -17.44
N ASP A 77 -5.33 0.16 -17.32
CA ASP A 77 -6.02 0.86 -18.41
C ASP A 77 -5.82 2.38 -18.40
N GLY A 78 -5.05 2.90 -17.42
CA GLY A 78 -4.74 4.33 -17.31
C GLY A 78 -5.89 5.18 -16.80
N THR A 79 -6.95 4.60 -16.25
CA THR A 79 -8.08 5.36 -15.69
C THR A 79 -7.90 5.66 -14.22
N LEU A 80 -8.25 6.89 -13.82
CA LEU A 80 -8.23 7.31 -12.41
C LEU A 80 -9.23 6.49 -11.56
N GLU A 81 -10.37 6.12 -12.15
CA GLU A 81 -11.38 5.30 -11.50
C GLU A 81 -10.80 3.95 -11.04
N ALA A 82 -10.10 3.23 -11.93
CA ALA A 82 -9.51 1.95 -11.58
C ALA A 82 -8.36 2.10 -10.58
N ALA A 83 -7.57 3.17 -10.67
CA ALA A 83 -6.52 3.48 -9.70
C ALA A 83 -7.10 3.80 -8.31
N ALA A 84 -8.24 4.50 -8.23
CA ALA A 84 -8.96 4.70 -6.97
C ALA A 84 -9.50 3.37 -6.41
N TRP A 85 -10.01 2.48 -7.26
CA TRP A 85 -10.44 1.14 -6.85
C TRP A 85 -9.29 0.25 -6.34
N GLU A 86 -8.06 0.45 -6.87
CA GLU A 86 -6.87 -0.24 -6.36
C GLU A 86 -6.59 0.12 -4.90
N SER A 87 -6.92 1.34 -4.47
CA SER A 87 -6.76 1.78 -3.08
C SER A 87 -7.77 1.15 -2.10
N GLY A 88 -8.91 0.68 -2.60
CA GLY A 88 -10.06 0.30 -1.78
C GLY A 88 -10.79 1.48 -1.11
N MET A 89 -10.40 2.72 -1.45
CA MET A 89 -10.99 3.97 -0.96
C MET A 89 -11.48 4.83 -2.14
N ASP A 90 -12.38 4.27 -2.94
CA ASP A 90 -12.80 4.74 -4.27
C ASP A 90 -13.19 6.21 -4.33
N ASN A 91 -13.76 6.73 -3.25
CA ASN A 91 -14.28 8.10 -3.17
C ASN A 91 -13.44 9.00 -2.23
N ALA A 92 -12.17 8.66 -2.01
CA ALA A 92 -11.31 9.47 -1.16
C ALA A 92 -11.02 10.82 -1.82
N ILE A 93 -11.32 11.91 -1.12
CA ILE A 93 -11.17 13.30 -1.61
C ILE A 93 -9.72 13.62 -2.02
N ARG A 94 -8.74 12.95 -1.41
CA ARG A 94 -7.31 13.09 -1.74
C ARG A 94 -6.98 12.75 -3.20
N PHE A 95 -7.86 12.00 -3.90
CA PHE A 95 -7.71 11.67 -5.31
C PHE A 95 -8.36 12.66 -6.25
N ASP A 96 -9.09 13.65 -5.71
CA ASP A 96 -9.70 14.69 -6.53
C ASP A 96 -8.62 15.50 -7.25
N GLY A 97 -8.67 15.50 -8.57
CA GLY A 97 -7.69 16.18 -9.40
C GLY A 97 -6.38 15.43 -9.62
N ALA A 98 -6.23 14.18 -9.16
CA ALA A 98 -5.09 13.34 -9.52
C ALA A 98 -5.09 13.04 -11.03
N VAL A 99 -3.89 12.91 -11.59
CA VAL A 99 -3.66 12.65 -13.01
C VAL A 99 -2.92 11.31 -13.16
N MET A 100 -3.30 10.54 -14.17
CA MET A 100 -2.64 9.26 -14.46
C MET A 100 -1.39 9.46 -15.31
N LEU A 101 -0.28 8.91 -14.84
CA LEU A 101 1.02 8.92 -15.50
C LEU A 101 1.36 7.51 -15.99
N LYS A 102 1.74 7.40 -17.26
CA LYS A 102 2.17 6.11 -17.82
C LYS A 102 3.58 5.76 -17.33
N ASN A 103 3.77 4.56 -16.80
CA ASN A 103 5.06 4.09 -16.33
C ASN A 103 5.93 3.64 -17.51
N GLU A 104 7.17 4.14 -17.56
CA GLU A 104 8.08 3.87 -18.64
C GLU A 104 8.45 2.37 -18.72
N GLY A 105 8.46 1.84 -19.95
CA GLY A 105 8.80 0.45 -20.21
C GLY A 105 7.65 -0.54 -20.07
N TYR A 106 6.43 -0.08 -19.75
CA TYR A 106 5.25 -0.94 -19.59
C TYR A 106 4.07 -0.44 -20.42
N GLU A 107 3.33 -1.36 -21.04
CA GLU A 107 2.12 -1.01 -21.79
C GLU A 107 0.90 -0.89 -20.87
N ASP A 108 0.88 -1.66 -19.79
CA ASP A 108 -0.22 -1.88 -18.88
C ASP A 108 0.06 -1.40 -17.44
N ALA A 109 0.88 -0.37 -17.29
CA ALA A 109 1.19 0.19 -15.98
C ALA A 109 1.08 1.71 -15.98
N TRP A 110 0.15 2.20 -15.17
CA TRP A 110 -0.09 3.62 -14.95
C TRP A 110 -0.17 3.87 -13.44
N SER A 111 0.35 4.99 -12.99
CA SER A 111 0.29 5.44 -11.60
C SER A 111 -0.38 6.80 -11.51
N MET A 112 -1.02 7.10 -10.37
CA MET A 112 -1.42 8.47 -10.05
C MET A 112 -0.19 9.36 -9.93
N ASP A 113 -0.33 10.66 -10.13
CA ASP A 113 0.71 11.66 -9.92
C ASP A 113 0.91 12.02 -8.43
N GLN A 114 0.60 11.08 -7.55
CA GLN A 114 0.74 11.21 -6.10
C GLN A 114 1.08 9.87 -5.43
N GLU A 115 2.02 9.93 -4.50
CA GLU A 115 2.41 8.82 -3.64
C GLU A 115 1.44 8.73 -2.46
N SER A 116 0.97 7.52 -2.16
CA SER A 116 -0.08 7.32 -1.17
C SER A 116 0.46 6.77 0.14
N VAL A 117 0.13 7.43 1.24
CA VAL A 117 0.65 7.12 2.58
C VAL A 117 0.24 5.73 3.07
N ASP A 118 -1.01 5.34 2.86
CA ASP A 118 -1.53 4.03 3.25
C ASP A 118 -0.89 2.90 2.46
N LEU A 119 -0.75 3.04 1.14
CA LEU A 119 -0.07 2.07 0.29
C LEU A 119 1.35 1.80 0.80
N ASN A 120 2.12 2.85 1.03
CA ASN A 120 3.51 2.72 1.46
C ASN A 120 3.63 2.22 2.92
N ALA A 121 2.65 2.53 3.77
CA ALA A 121 2.56 1.94 5.10
C ALA A 121 2.25 0.43 5.04
N TYR A 122 1.36 0.00 4.15
CA TYR A 122 1.13 -1.44 3.89
C TYR A 122 2.38 -2.12 3.35
N LEU A 123 3.06 -1.53 2.37
CA LEU A 123 4.31 -2.09 1.83
C LEU A 123 5.42 -2.19 2.88
N ALA A 124 5.50 -1.24 3.81
CA ALA A 124 6.43 -1.33 4.94
C ALA A 124 6.10 -2.50 5.88
N LEU A 125 4.81 -2.77 6.13
CA LEU A 125 4.35 -3.93 6.87
C LEU A 125 4.66 -5.23 6.12
N GLU A 126 4.34 -5.30 4.82
CA GLU A 126 4.64 -6.46 3.95
C GLU A 126 6.15 -6.78 3.97
N CYS A 127 7.01 -5.76 3.85
CA CYS A 127 8.46 -5.92 3.94
C CYS A 127 8.89 -6.56 5.27
N LYS A 128 8.37 -6.04 6.38
CA LYS A 128 8.65 -6.57 7.73
C LYS A 128 8.23 -8.04 7.86
N LEU A 129 7.05 -8.39 7.34
CA LEU A 129 6.53 -9.75 7.40
C LEU A 129 7.28 -10.70 6.47
N LEU A 130 7.64 -10.27 5.26
CA LEU A 130 8.48 -11.05 4.36
C LEU A 130 9.85 -11.33 4.97
N LYS A 131 10.46 -10.38 5.68
CA LYS A 131 11.71 -10.61 6.43
C LYS A 131 11.52 -11.61 7.58
N LYS A 132 10.39 -11.56 8.29
CA LYS A 132 10.01 -12.55 9.30
C LYS A 132 9.92 -13.95 8.69
N PHE A 133 9.23 -14.11 7.56
CA PHE A 133 9.09 -15.38 6.86
C PHE A 133 10.41 -15.88 6.27
N SER A 134 11.21 -15.01 5.68
CA SER A 134 12.56 -15.31 5.19
C SER A 134 13.44 -15.89 6.30
N SER A 135 13.42 -15.28 7.48
CA SER A 135 14.14 -15.74 8.67
C SER A 135 13.61 -17.10 9.18
N LEU A 136 12.28 -17.28 9.21
CA LEU A 136 11.62 -18.53 9.58
C LEU A 136 12.04 -19.66 8.66
N LEU A 137 12.08 -19.40 7.35
CA LEU A 137 12.43 -20.38 6.31
C LEU A 137 13.95 -20.53 6.10
N LYS A 138 14.76 -19.72 6.76
CA LYS A 138 16.24 -19.69 6.62
C LYS A 138 16.69 -19.44 5.17
N ILE A 139 16.01 -18.58 4.46
CA ILE A 139 16.34 -18.14 3.11
C ILE A 139 16.65 -16.63 3.10
N PRO A 140 17.46 -16.12 2.15
CA PRO A 140 17.73 -14.70 2.08
C PRO A 140 16.47 -13.90 1.70
N PHE A 141 16.31 -12.71 2.29
CA PHE A 141 15.36 -11.72 1.80
C PHE A 141 15.97 -10.99 0.61
N ASP A 142 15.37 -11.12 -0.55
CA ASP A 142 15.83 -10.53 -1.82
C ASP A 142 14.73 -9.64 -2.43
N ALA A 143 14.53 -8.46 -1.83
CA ALA A 143 13.61 -7.45 -2.35
C ALA A 143 14.02 -6.06 -1.87
N PRO A 144 13.51 -4.96 -2.50
CA PRO A 144 13.70 -3.60 -2.00
C PRO A 144 13.19 -3.42 -0.57
N ASP A 145 13.84 -2.53 0.17
CA ASP A 145 13.44 -2.19 1.54
C ASP A 145 13.50 -0.67 1.75
N TYR A 146 12.37 -0.03 1.64
CA TYR A 146 12.20 1.40 1.90
C TYR A 146 11.43 1.67 3.22
N SER A 147 11.09 0.61 3.98
CA SER A 147 10.22 0.69 5.14
C SER A 147 10.63 1.70 6.20
N SER A 148 11.94 1.92 6.39
CA SER A 148 12.46 2.87 7.39
C SER A 148 12.25 4.34 7.03
N GLN A 149 11.93 4.65 5.77
CA GLN A 149 11.79 6.02 5.29
C GLN A 149 10.32 6.49 5.30
N VAL A 150 9.38 5.56 5.22
CA VAL A 150 7.96 5.83 4.99
C VAL A 150 7.37 6.79 6.02
N ALA A 151 7.60 6.55 7.31
CA ALA A 151 6.99 7.35 8.36
C ALA A 151 7.44 8.82 8.33
N ASP A 152 8.73 9.08 8.12
CA ASP A 152 9.24 10.45 8.05
C ASP A 152 8.89 11.12 6.71
N TYR A 153 8.81 10.33 5.64
CA TYR A 153 8.52 10.84 4.31
C TYR A 153 7.09 11.40 4.19
N PHE A 154 6.10 10.73 4.76
CA PHE A 154 4.70 11.10 4.67
C PHE A 154 4.19 11.96 5.83
N PHE A 155 5.00 12.23 6.85
CA PHE A 155 4.57 13.01 8.01
C PHE A 155 4.76 14.51 7.80
N ASP A 156 3.67 15.26 7.65
CA ASP A 156 3.70 16.72 7.62
C ASP A 156 3.77 17.29 9.04
N LYS A 157 4.92 17.88 9.37
CA LYS A 157 5.18 18.48 10.68
C LYS A 157 4.44 19.80 10.90
N ASN A 158 3.93 20.43 9.84
CA ASN A 158 3.20 21.70 9.97
C ASN A 158 1.81 21.47 10.55
N ILE A 159 1.16 20.39 10.11
CA ILE A 159 -0.19 20.02 10.56
C ILE A 159 -0.19 18.83 11.52
N ASN A 160 0.98 18.22 11.78
CA ASN A 160 1.16 17.02 12.60
C ASN A 160 0.27 15.85 12.14
N PHE A 161 0.33 15.54 10.85
CA PHE A 161 -0.52 14.53 10.25
C PHE A 161 0.19 13.80 9.12
N PHE A 162 -0.21 12.56 8.84
CA PHE A 162 0.27 11.85 7.67
C PHE A 162 -0.56 12.24 6.46
N CYS A 163 0.11 12.55 5.35
CA CYS A 163 -0.51 12.98 4.10
C CYS A 163 0.16 12.34 2.90
N ASP A 164 -0.60 12.16 1.82
CA ASP A 164 -0.07 11.83 0.51
C ASP A 164 0.84 12.94 -0.03
N ARG A 165 1.68 12.62 -1.00
CA ARG A 165 2.60 13.60 -1.61
C ARG A 165 2.46 13.63 -3.13
N ARG A 166 2.51 14.84 -3.70
CA ARG A 166 2.50 15.02 -5.16
C ARG A 166 3.88 14.70 -5.74
N LEU A 167 3.89 13.96 -6.84
CA LEU A 167 5.13 13.63 -7.56
C LEU A 167 5.84 14.85 -8.13
N LYS A 168 5.08 15.86 -8.56
CA LYS A 168 5.59 17.04 -9.26
C LYS A 168 6.61 17.84 -8.45
N ASP A 169 6.36 18.03 -7.16
CA ASP A 169 7.13 18.94 -6.30
C ASP A 169 7.31 18.43 -4.86
N GLY A 170 6.78 17.24 -4.57
CA GLY A 170 6.84 16.64 -3.24
C GLY A 170 5.99 17.36 -2.19
N SER A 171 5.07 18.25 -2.59
CA SER A 171 4.16 18.91 -1.65
C SER A 171 3.16 17.92 -1.06
N PHE A 172 2.76 18.18 0.19
CA PHE A 172 1.74 17.38 0.85
C PHE A 172 0.34 17.68 0.30
N ILE A 173 -0.50 16.65 0.24
CA ILE A 173 -1.93 16.76 -0.03
C ILE A 173 -2.62 16.78 1.33
N GLU A 174 -2.92 17.98 1.81
CA GLU A 174 -3.45 18.22 3.17
C GLU A 174 -4.96 17.96 3.25
N GLU A 175 -5.38 16.77 2.80
CA GLU A 175 -6.77 16.30 2.87
C GLU A 175 -6.88 15.17 3.92
N PRO A 176 -7.18 15.52 5.19
CA PRO A 176 -7.21 14.54 6.27
C PRO A 176 -8.28 13.47 6.07
N GLY A 177 -7.86 12.24 5.94
CA GLY A 177 -8.72 11.08 5.79
C GLY A 177 -8.30 9.91 6.68
N CYS A 178 -9.03 8.80 6.59
CA CYS A 178 -8.75 7.61 7.40
C CYS A 178 -7.44 6.89 7.00
N GLU A 179 -6.96 7.07 5.78
CA GLU A 179 -5.68 6.54 5.28
C GLU A 179 -4.49 7.01 6.11
N ALA A 180 -4.55 8.23 6.65
CA ALA A 180 -3.50 8.80 7.50
C ALA A 180 -3.25 8.03 8.81
N TYR A 181 -4.18 7.16 9.21
CA TYR A 181 -4.01 6.30 10.40
C TYR A 181 -3.38 4.95 10.08
N THR A 182 -3.19 4.62 8.82
CA THR A 182 -2.52 3.38 8.39
C THR A 182 -1.11 3.24 8.97
N PRO A 183 -0.26 4.30 9.02
CA PRO A 183 1.05 4.22 9.67
C PRO A 183 1.00 3.84 11.16
N LEU A 184 -0.09 4.17 11.87
CA LEU A 184 -0.29 3.77 13.26
C LEU A 184 -0.66 2.28 13.33
N TRP A 185 -1.57 1.83 12.46
CA TRP A 185 -2.00 0.44 12.39
C TRP A 185 -0.84 -0.50 12.02
N THR A 186 -0.04 -0.13 11.03
CA THR A 186 1.14 -0.90 10.59
C THR A 186 2.33 -0.78 11.56
N ARG A 187 2.22 0.10 12.56
CA ARG A 187 3.25 0.36 13.58
C ARG A 187 4.57 0.84 13.00
N ILE A 188 4.53 1.64 11.94
CA ILE A 188 5.71 2.33 11.40
C ILE A 188 5.84 3.75 11.97
N ALA A 189 4.73 4.37 12.42
CA ALA A 189 4.75 5.66 13.07
C ALA A 189 5.55 5.61 14.38
N THR A 190 6.36 6.64 14.63
CA THR A 190 7.04 6.82 15.90
C THR A 190 6.07 7.26 16.99
N GLN A 191 6.40 7.02 18.26
CA GLN A 191 5.56 7.47 19.38
C GLN A 191 5.35 8.99 19.36
N ALA A 192 6.37 9.78 18.99
CA ALA A 192 6.25 11.23 18.89
C ALA A 192 5.26 11.67 17.80
N GLN A 193 5.23 10.98 16.65
CA GLN A 193 4.25 11.23 15.59
C GLN A 193 2.83 10.86 16.06
N VAL A 194 2.66 9.71 16.71
CA VAL A 194 1.38 9.30 17.30
C VAL A 194 0.87 10.35 18.28
N ASP A 195 1.70 10.74 19.25
CA ASP A 195 1.32 11.72 20.29
C ASP A 195 0.91 13.06 19.68
N SER A 196 1.56 13.49 18.59
CA SER A 196 1.22 14.74 17.91
C SER A 196 -0.07 14.69 17.08
N MET A 197 -0.50 13.51 16.65
CA MET A 197 -1.76 13.29 15.93
C MET A 197 -2.98 13.18 16.84
N LEU A 198 -2.80 12.76 18.09
CA LEU A 198 -3.90 12.53 19.04
C LEU A 198 -4.85 13.72 19.21
N PRO A 199 -4.38 14.99 19.29
CA PRO A 199 -5.26 16.14 19.40
C PRO A 199 -6.26 16.27 18.25
N MET A 200 -5.84 15.93 17.02
CA MET A 200 -6.74 15.94 15.85
C MET A 200 -7.82 14.86 15.95
N LEU A 201 -7.45 13.66 16.39
CA LEU A 201 -8.41 12.55 16.60
C LEU A 201 -9.43 12.84 17.69
N GLN A 202 -9.05 13.63 18.70
CA GLN A 202 -9.90 14.01 19.82
C GLN A 202 -10.76 15.25 19.55
N ASP A 203 -10.50 15.94 18.45
CA ASP A 203 -11.25 17.11 18.05
C ASP A 203 -12.61 16.71 17.45
N THR A 204 -13.67 16.87 18.25
CA THR A 204 -15.06 16.53 17.87
C THR A 204 -15.60 17.40 16.73
N ALA A 205 -14.95 18.53 16.40
CA ALA A 205 -15.29 19.32 15.23
C ALA A 205 -14.78 18.69 13.91
N LYS A 206 -13.77 17.82 14.00
CA LYS A 206 -13.17 17.12 12.86
C LYS A 206 -13.62 15.66 12.78
N PHE A 207 -13.73 14.99 13.90
CA PHE A 207 -14.16 13.59 14.02
C PHE A 207 -15.42 13.51 14.87
N SER A 208 -16.54 13.14 14.25
CA SER A 208 -17.80 12.95 14.98
C SER A 208 -17.68 11.78 15.97
N THR A 209 -18.14 12.00 17.20
CA THR A 209 -18.33 10.95 18.20
C THR A 209 -19.67 10.25 18.06
N TYR A 210 -20.51 10.71 17.14
CA TYR A 210 -21.82 10.16 16.82
C TYR A 210 -21.80 9.54 15.43
N ILE A 211 -22.19 8.29 15.36
CA ILE A 211 -22.40 7.55 14.10
C ILE A 211 -23.90 7.53 13.82
#